data_75657c764ddfb92a138a79067e0cb9f6
#
_entry.id   75657c764ddfb92a138a79067e0cb9f6
#
_cell.length_a   1.000
_cell.length_b   1.000
_cell.length_c   1.000
_cell.angle_alpha   90.00
_cell.angle_beta   90.00
_cell.angle_gamma   90.00
#
_symmetry.space_group_name_H-M   'P 1'
#
loop_
_entity.id
_entity.type
_entity.pdbx_description
1 polymer ?
#
loop_
_entity_poly.entity_id
_entity_poly.type
_entity_poly.pdbx_seq_one_letter_code
_entity_poly.pdbx_strand_id
1 'polypeptide(L)'
;MKKLIFTLSTLALMATAANAQYCGGSATSVCSPRPATDTAGLTPTPQELPCIIRGVAVDQVIFFENFKSYNLNGSNLTIDSLKLDSIGNLPAGLCWKTNKSSNTFAGGEVGCIRVTGTTTAASGQYKLKIIATVYTPLVKLTKQDAETLADLRYYVRVNCPNLTCPDVDTTNGKTTAFISYNQNCNVGINEASKDFNSLTVVPNPFNSSSTLSFIAEKDENYTVTITNIIGAVVATKNVSATVGPNEVKIERNGLAAGVYIVNLSNGKATEPRRIVIQ
;
A
#
# COMPACT_ATOMS: atom_id res chain seq x y z
N MET A 1 -16.63 33.23 47.94
CA MET A 1 -17.07 32.56 46.70
C MET A 1 -15.95 32.65 45.68
N LYS A 2 -15.12 31.59 45.57
CA LYS A 2 -14.00 31.53 44.62
C LYS A 2 -14.52 30.94 43.32
N LYS A 3 -14.52 31.71 42.23
CA LYS A 3 -14.85 31.24 40.89
C LYS A 3 -13.63 30.50 40.33
N LEU A 4 -13.78 29.21 40.12
CA LEU A 4 -12.80 28.37 39.41
C LEU A 4 -12.99 28.56 37.90
N ILE A 5 -12.01 29.17 37.23
CA ILE A 5 -12.01 29.34 35.80
C ILE A 5 -11.31 28.08 35.22
N PHE A 6 -12.10 27.20 34.59
CA PHE A 6 -11.58 26.09 33.77
C PHE A 6 -11.16 26.66 32.43
N THR A 7 -9.86 26.77 32.18
CA THR A 7 -9.33 27.02 30.85
C THR A 7 -9.30 25.68 30.10
N LEU A 8 -10.22 25.52 29.15
CA LEU A 8 -10.26 24.44 28.23
C LEU A 8 -9.16 24.67 27.18
N SER A 9 -8.00 24.03 27.31
CA SER A 9 -6.97 24.04 26.28
C SER A 9 -7.41 23.11 25.15
N THR A 10 -7.95 23.67 24.08
CA THR A 10 -8.18 22.98 22.83
C THR A 10 -6.83 22.67 22.20
N LEU A 11 -6.41 21.42 22.33
CA LEU A 11 -5.28 20.87 21.56
C LEU A 11 -5.72 20.76 20.10
N ALA A 12 -5.45 21.80 19.31
CA ALA A 12 -5.62 21.74 17.86
C ALA A 12 -4.60 20.73 17.30
N LEU A 13 -5.07 19.51 16.98
CA LEU A 13 -4.33 18.61 16.11
C LEU A 13 -4.21 19.33 14.76
N MET A 14 -3.08 19.97 14.52
CA MET A 14 -2.69 20.39 13.19
C MET A 14 -2.38 19.11 12.40
N ALA A 15 -3.36 18.64 11.65
CA ALA A 15 -3.11 17.70 10.55
C ALA A 15 -2.20 18.43 9.58
N THR A 16 -0.89 18.19 9.66
CA THR A 16 0.06 18.60 8.64
C THR A 16 -0.35 17.88 7.37
N ALA A 17 -1.01 18.59 6.45
CA ALA A 17 -1.16 18.10 5.09
C ALA A 17 0.26 17.76 4.59
N ALA A 18 0.55 16.48 4.43
CA ALA A 18 1.81 16.03 3.88
C ALA A 18 1.87 16.58 2.46
N ASN A 19 2.59 17.69 2.27
CA ASN A 19 2.90 18.17 0.94
C ASN A 19 3.71 17.09 0.25
N ALA A 20 3.22 16.61 -0.89
CA ALA A 20 3.94 15.63 -1.68
C ALA A 20 5.33 16.17 -1.99
N GLN A 21 6.34 15.41 -1.62
CA GLN A 21 7.72 15.84 -1.73
C GLN A 21 8.12 15.95 -3.21
N TYR A 22 8.65 17.09 -3.58
CA TYR A 22 9.33 17.25 -4.88
C TYR A 22 10.63 16.43 -4.87
N CYS A 23 10.81 15.51 -5.84
CA CYS A 23 11.99 14.63 -5.86
C CYS A 23 13.33 15.33 -6.10
N GLY A 24 13.33 16.63 -6.42
CA GLY A 24 14.53 17.36 -6.83
C GLY A 24 15.09 16.93 -8.19
N GLY A 25 15.88 17.81 -8.82
CA GLY A 25 16.48 17.57 -10.12
C GLY A 25 15.49 17.57 -11.30
N SER A 26 16.01 17.52 -12.52
CA SER A 26 15.18 17.41 -13.71
C SER A 26 15.07 15.95 -14.18
N ALA A 27 13.91 15.57 -14.73
CA ALA A 27 13.68 14.24 -15.32
C ALA A 27 14.05 14.23 -16.81
N THR A 28 15.07 14.96 -17.22
CA THR A 28 15.42 15.27 -18.61
C THR A 28 15.58 14.09 -19.56
N SER A 29 15.70 12.87 -19.06
CA SER A 29 15.93 11.68 -19.89
C SER A 29 14.78 10.66 -19.93
N VAL A 30 13.64 10.95 -19.31
CA VAL A 30 12.69 9.87 -18.94
C VAL A 30 11.29 10.04 -19.50
N CYS A 31 10.97 11.20 -20.04
CA CYS A 31 9.73 11.42 -20.73
C CYS A 31 9.97 11.29 -22.23
N SER A 32 9.72 10.14 -22.81
CA SER A 32 9.55 10.06 -24.26
C SER A 32 8.45 11.04 -24.65
N PRO A 33 8.66 11.85 -25.72
CA PRO A 33 7.64 12.79 -26.13
C PRO A 33 6.34 12.03 -26.41
N ARG A 34 5.25 12.47 -25.77
CA ARG A 34 3.92 11.99 -26.11
C ARG A 34 3.66 12.32 -27.59
N PRO A 35 3.04 11.43 -28.35
CA PRO A 35 2.48 11.82 -29.64
C PRO A 35 1.57 13.04 -29.44
N ALA A 36 1.74 14.09 -30.23
CA ALA A 36 0.89 15.27 -30.18
C ALA A 36 -0.57 14.83 -30.34
N THR A 37 -1.39 15.09 -29.33
CA THR A 37 -2.84 14.96 -29.42
C THR A 37 -3.40 16.37 -29.44
N ASP A 38 -4.47 16.58 -30.20
CA ASP A 38 -5.05 17.91 -30.38
C ASP A 38 -5.80 18.44 -29.12
N THR A 39 -5.74 17.73 -28.01
CA THR A 39 -6.45 18.09 -26.78
C THR A 39 -5.50 18.30 -25.62
N ALA A 40 -5.55 19.50 -25.03
CA ALA A 40 -4.90 19.79 -23.76
C ALA A 40 -5.45 18.88 -22.65
N GLY A 41 -4.60 18.47 -21.70
CA GLY A 41 -5.00 17.63 -20.59
C GLY A 41 -3.90 16.70 -20.10
N LEU A 42 -4.30 15.70 -19.28
CA LEU A 42 -3.43 14.72 -18.65
C LEU A 42 -3.65 13.33 -19.28
N THR A 43 -2.56 12.61 -19.58
CA THR A 43 -2.61 11.24 -20.14
C THR A 43 -1.50 10.39 -19.51
N PRO A 44 -1.75 9.12 -19.13
CA PRO A 44 -3.05 8.43 -19.23
C PRO A 44 -4.13 9.08 -18.38
N THR A 45 -5.38 8.73 -18.64
CA THR A 45 -6.49 9.10 -17.74
C THR A 45 -6.32 8.39 -16.38
N PRO A 46 -6.94 8.89 -15.30
CA PRO A 46 -6.85 8.22 -14.00
C PRO A 46 -7.30 6.76 -14.02
N GLN A 47 -8.24 6.40 -14.90
CA GLN A 47 -8.71 5.02 -15.06
C GLN A 47 -7.67 4.13 -15.74
N GLU A 48 -6.95 4.66 -16.73
CA GLU A 48 -5.90 3.95 -17.47
C GLU A 48 -4.58 3.87 -16.70
N LEU A 49 -4.36 4.78 -15.73
CA LEU A 49 -3.15 4.76 -14.92
C LEU A 49 -3.10 3.49 -14.05
N PRO A 50 -2.04 2.67 -14.14
CA PRO A 50 -1.93 1.47 -13.31
C PRO A 50 -2.01 1.79 -11.83
N CYS A 51 -2.59 0.89 -11.04
CA CYS A 51 -2.54 0.99 -9.59
C CYS A 51 -1.10 0.97 -9.08
N ILE A 52 -0.86 1.79 -8.08
CA ILE A 52 0.36 1.76 -7.29
C ILE A 52 0.22 0.60 -6.30
N ILE A 53 1.11 -0.38 -6.38
CA ILE A 53 1.08 -1.51 -5.46
C ILE A 53 1.84 -1.14 -4.19
N ARG A 54 1.16 -1.27 -3.06
CA ARG A 54 1.71 -0.97 -1.74
C ARG A 54 2.98 -1.78 -1.47
N GLY A 55 4.07 -1.12 -1.04
CA GLY A 55 5.37 -1.73 -0.77
C GLY A 55 6.24 -2.00 -2.00
N VAL A 56 5.74 -1.73 -3.21
CA VAL A 56 6.48 -1.89 -4.46
C VAL A 56 6.98 -0.52 -4.96
N ALA A 57 8.18 -0.51 -5.54
CA ALA A 57 8.72 0.71 -6.14
C ALA A 57 7.86 1.17 -7.33
N VAL A 58 7.54 2.45 -7.35
CA VAL A 58 6.71 3.11 -8.36
C VAL A 58 7.61 3.88 -9.33
N ASP A 59 7.30 3.80 -10.60
CA ASP A 59 7.84 4.63 -11.65
C ASP A 59 6.75 4.86 -12.71
N GLN A 60 5.93 5.88 -12.48
CA GLN A 60 4.81 6.23 -13.36
C GLN A 60 5.04 7.57 -14.02
N VAL A 61 4.66 7.68 -15.28
CA VAL A 61 4.75 8.92 -16.07
C VAL A 61 3.34 9.35 -16.48
N ILE A 62 3.04 10.61 -16.19
CA ILE A 62 1.80 11.28 -16.57
C ILE A 62 2.19 12.39 -17.52
N PHE A 63 1.80 12.29 -18.78
CA PHE A 63 2.02 13.34 -19.78
C PHE A 63 0.93 14.39 -19.65
N PHE A 64 1.28 15.61 -20.01
CA PHE A 64 0.30 16.68 -20.14
C PHE A 64 0.63 17.56 -21.35
N GLU A 65 -0.40 18.14 -21.91
CA GLU A 65 -0.29 19.25 -22.86
C GLU A 65 -0.90 20.48 -22.21
N ASN A 66 -0.11 21.57 -22.14
CA ASN A 66 -0.58 22.81 -21.56
C ASN A 66 -1.61 23.48 -22.47
N PHE A 67 -2.58 24.18 -21.88
CA PHE A 67 -3.57 24.95 -22.64
C PHE A 67 -2.90 26.09 -23.41
N LYS A 68 -3.29 26.31 -24.66
CA LYS A 68 -2.88 27.47 -25.45
C LYS A 68 -3.66 28.73 -25.07
N SER A 69 -4.93 28.52 -24.71
CA SER A 69 -5.83 29.55 -24.24
C SER A 69 -6.83 28.96 -23.25
N TYR A 70 -7.40 29.82 -22.45
CA TYR A 70 -8.42 29.45 -21.48
C TYR A 70 -9.58 30.44 -21.51
N ASN A 71 -10.80 29.96 -21.52
CA ASN A 71 -11.97 30.83 -21.47
C ASN A 71 -12.31 31.16 -20.00
N LEU A 72 -12.09 32.42 -19.63
CA LEU A 72 -12.45 32.94 -18.33
C LEU A 72 -13.62 33.89 -18.49
N ASN A 73 -14.79 33.50 -17.99
CA ASN A 73 -16.02 34.30 -18.01
C ASN A 73 -16.38 34.87 -19.40
N GLY A 74 -16.23 34.05 -20.44
CA GLY A 74 -16.55 34.46 -21.81
C GLY A 74 -15.38 35.12 -22.58
N SER A 75 -14.27 35.42 -21.95
CA SER A 75 -13.06 35.97 -22.58
C SER A 75 -11.99 34.89 -22.74
N ASN A 76 -11.50 34.70 -23.97
CA ASN A 76 -10.38 33.81 -24.24
C ASN A 76 -9.07 34.48 -23.87
N LEU A 77 -8.41 34.01 -22.83
CA LEU A 77 -7.07 34.43 -22.41
C LEU A 77 -6.03 33.52 -23.05
N THR A 78 -5.06 34.10 -23.74
CA THR A 78 -3.88 33.37 -24.21
C THR A 78 -3.02 33.01 -22.98
N ILE A 79 -2.53 31.79 -22.95
CA ILE A 79 -1.60 31.33 -21.89
C ILE A 79 -0.17 31.41 -22.44
N ASP A 80 0.66 32.28 -21.87
CA ASP A 80 2.09 32.38 -22.18
C ASP A 80 2.82 31.16 -21.61
N SER A 81 2.58 30.86 -20.33
CA SER A 81 3.15 29.68 -19.67
C SER A 81 2.36 29.30 -18.43
N LEU A 82 2.56 28.04 -18.01
CA LEU A 82 2.08 27.47 -16.76
C LEU A 82 3.26 26.92 -15.98
N LYS A 83 3.38 27.29 -14.71
CA LYS A 83 4.34 26.71 -13.78
C LYS A 83 3.60 25.78 -12.82
N LEU A 84 4.00 24.52 -12.78
CA LEU A 84 3.51 23.57 -11.76
C LEU A 84 4.22 23.87 -10.43
N ASP A 85 3.48 24.37 -9.45
CA ASP A 85 4.01 24.78 -8.15
C ASP A 85 4.06 23.62 -7.15
N SER A 86 3.00 22.83 -7.07
CA SER A 86 2.96 21.66 -6.20
C SER A 86 1.89 20.65 -6.61
N ILE A 87 2.11 19.40 -6.21
CA ILE A 87 1.12 18.32 -6.24
C ILE A 87 0.91 17.86 -4.80
N GLY A 88 -0.24 18.15 -4.23
CA GLY A 88 -0.64 17.73 -2.89
C GLY A 88 -1.42 16.41 -2.93
N ASN A 89 -1.59 15.82 -1.74
CA ASN A 89 -2.32 14.56 -1.54
C ASN A 89 -1.79 13.35 -2.33
N LEU A 90 -0.50 13.39 -2.71
CA LEU A 90 0.19 12.22 -3.24
C LEU A 90 0.44 11.24 -2.08
N PRO A 91 0.23 9.93 -2.25
CA PRO A 91 0.48 8.95 -1.20
C PRO A 91 1.87 9.08 -0.57
N ALA A 92 1.95 9.00 0.76
CA ALA A 92 3.21 9.14 1.51
C ALA A 92 4.28 8.15 1.00
N GLY A 93 5.53 8.62 0.89
CA GLY A 93 6.65 7.84 0.33
C GLY A 93 6.82 7.99 -1.18
N LEU A 94 5.87 8.65 -1.86
CA LEU A 94 6.01 9.01 -3.26
C LEU A 94 6.44 10.46 -3.40
N CYS A 95 7.19 10.74 -4.45
CA CYS A 95 7.56 12.09 -4.84
C CYS A 95 7.33 12.28 -6.35
N TRP A 96 7.33 13.53 -6.80
CA TRP A 96 7.09 13.89 -8.19
C TRP A 96 8.18 14.83 -8.73
N LYS A 97 8.38 14.80 -10.01
CA LYS A 97 9.21 15.76 -10.77
C LYS A 97 8.71 15.87 -12.19
N THR A 98 9.01 17.00 -12.83
CA THR A 98 8.73 17.18 -14.26
C THR A 98 10.00 17.00 -15.10
N ASN A 99 9.84 16.98 -16.42
CA ASN A 99 10.98 16.98 -17.36
C ASN A 99 11.72 18.33 -17.44
N LYS A 100 11.26 19.38 -16.74
CA LYS A 100 11.93 20.66 -16.63
C LYS A 100 12.23 21.02 -15.19
N SER A 101 13.44 21.43 -14.88
CA SER A 101 13.82 21.87 -13.52
C SER A 101 13.05 23.11 -13.06
N SER A 102 12.62 23.97 -14.00
CA SER A 102 11.80 25.16 -13.73
C SER A 102 10.33 24.80 -13.43
N ASN A 103 9.87 23.60 -13.76
CA ASN A 103 8.46 23.19 -13.78
C ASN A 103 7.56 24.13 -14.60
N THR A 104 8.12 24.89 -15.56
CA THR A 104 7.40 25.90 -16.35
C THR A 104 7.32 25.47 -17.82
N PHE A 105 6.12 25.51 -18.37
CA PHE A 105 5.78 25.05 -19.71
C PHE A 105 5.06 26.15 -20.47
N ALA A 106 5.44 26.40 -21.71
CA ALA A 106 4.79 27.36 -22.58
C ALA A 106 3.35 26.93 -22.91
N GLY A 107 2.52 27.84 -23.38
CA GLY A 107 1.18 27.54 -23.88
C GLY A 107 1.22 26.52 -25.02
N GLY A 108 0.50 25.41 -24.91
CA GLY A 108 0.50 24.31 -25.87
C GLY A 108 1.74 23.42 -25.81
N GLU A 109 2.64 23.63 -24.85
CA GLU A 109 3.81 22.75 -24.70
C GLU A 109 3.43 21.43 -24.03
N VAL A 110 4.03 20.35 -24.52
CA VAL A 110 3.90 19.00 -23.93
C VAL A 110 4.97 18.81 -22.87
N GLY A 111 4.56 18.32 -21.72
CA GLY A 111 5.45 17.96 -20.61
C GLY A 111 5.09 16.63 -20.00
N CYS A 112 5.83 16.26 -18.96
CA CYS A 112 5.46 15.11 -18.15
C CYS A 112 5.73 15.31 -16.66
N ILE A 113 4.96 14.60 -15.86
CA ILE A 113 5.12 14.43 -14.42
C ILE A 113 5.52 12.97 -14.20
N ARG A 114 6.69 12.76 -13.61
CA ARG A 114 7.11 11.41 -13.18
C ARG A 114 6.90 11.27 -11.69
N VAL A 115 6.20 10.24 -11.30
CA VAL A 115 5.94 9.86 -9.91
C VAL A 115 6.80 8.66 -9.57
N THR A 116 7.63 8.76 -8.54
CA THR A 116 8.56 7.70 -8.11
C THR A 116 8.53 7.53 -6.59
N GLY A 117 9.01 6.38 -6.13
CA GLY A 117 9.13 6.09 -4.71
C GLY A 117 8.50 4.75 -4.33
N THR A 118 8.32 4.53 -3.04
CA THR A 118 7.62 3.36 -2.51
C THR A 118 6.65 3.82 -1.44
N THR A 119 5.41 3.40 -1.53
CA THR A 119 4.37 3.81 -0.57
C THR A 119 3.88 2.65 0.28
N THR A 120 3.65 2.93 1.56
CA THR A 120 2.92 2.08 2.51
C THR A 120 1.60 2.72 2.93
N ALA A 121 1.17 3.76 2.21
CA ALA A 121 -0.09 4.46 2.46
C ALA A 121 -1.29 3.51 2.37
N ALA A 122 -2.42 3.90 2.94
CA ALA A 122 -3.63 3.11 2.92
C ALA A 122 -4.10 2.79 1.49
N SER A 123 -4.67 1.60 1.28
CA SER A 123 -5.30 1.24 0.01
C SER A 123 -6.51 2.14 -0.25
N GLY A 124 -6.54 2.77 -1.41
CA GLY A 124 -7.60 3.71 -1.76
C GLY A 124 -7.28 4.57 -2.97
N GLN A 125 -8.24 5.41 -3.30
CA GLN A 125 -8.12 6.44 -4.33
C GLN A 125 -7.76 7.78 -3.69
N TYR A 126 -6.72 8.41 -4.18
CA TYR A 126 -6.22 9.71 -3.74
C TYR A 126 -6.49 10.75 -4.84
N LYS A 127 -7.29 11.79 -4.53
CA LYS A 127 -7.48 12.93 -5.41
C LYS A 127 -6.28 13.86 -5.26
N LEU A 128 -5.50 14.05 -6.31
CA LEU A 128 -4.35 14.93 -6.30
C LEU A 128 -4.80 16.39 -6.27
N LYS A 129 -4.13 17.20 -5.46
CA LYS A 129 -4.31 18.65 -5.43
C LYS A 129 -3.19 19.29 -6.25
N ILE A 130 -3.50 19.67 -7.47
CA ILE A 130 -2.53 20.24 -8.42
C ILE A 130 -2.60 21.77 -8.31
N ILE A 131 -1.51 22.40 -7.89
CA ILE A 131 -1.39 23.86 -7.79
C ILE A 131 -0.45 24.37 -8.85
N ALA A 132 -0.90 25.37 -9.59
CA ALA A 132 -0.13 25.97 -10.67
C ALA A 132 -0.22 27.51 -10.67
N THR A 133 0.81 28.15 -11.20
CA THR A 133 0.81 29.58 -11.54
C THR A 133 0.69 29.72 -13.05
N VAL A 134 -0.33 30.44 -13.47
CA VAL A 134 -0.60 30.70 -14.90
C VAL A 134 -0.14 32.12 -15.25
N TYR A 135 0.64 32.23 -16.31
CA TYR A 135 1.11 33.51 -16.88
C TYR A 135 0.34 33.78 -18.16
N THR A 136 -0.23 34.96 -18.26
CA THR A 136 -0.90 35.46 -19.44
C THR A 136 -0.32 36.86 -19.78
N PRO A 137 -0.52 37.42 -20.99
CA PRO A 137 -0.03 38.75 -21.35
C PRO A 137 -0.56 39.86 -20.43
N LEU A 138 -1.72 39.63 -19.80
CA LEU A 138 -2.39 40.67 -19.02
C LEU A 138 -2.30 40.47 -17.51
N VAL A 139 -2.32 39.19 -17.06
CA VAL A 139 -2.47 38.85 -15.65
C VAL A 139 -1.61 37.63 -15.32
N LYS A 140 -1.05 37.64 -14.09
CA LYS A 140 -0.42 36.48 -13.47
C LYS A 140 -1.37 35.90 -12.41
N LEU A 141 -1.88 34.70 -12.64
CA LEU A 141 -2.72 33.96 -11.69
C LEU A 141 -1.84 33.05 -10.85
N THR A 142 -1.52 33.46 -9.63
CA THR A 142 -0.59 32.74 -8.75
C THR A 142 -1.26 31.65 -7.95
N LYS A 143 -0.64 30.46 -7.87
CA LYS A 143 -1.04 29.34 -7.00
C LYS A 143 -2.52 28.98 -7.13
N GLN A 144 -2.99 28.85 -8.35
CA GLN A 144 -4.35 28.42 -8.64
C GLN A 144 -4.48 26.90 -8.49
N ASP A 145 -5.58 26.44 -7.89
CA ASP A 145 -5.94 25.04 -7.88
C ASP A 145 -6.51 24.67 -9.25
N ALA A 146 -5.94 23.65 -9.87
CA ALA A 146 -6.32 23.19 -11.20
C ALA A 146 -7.78 22.69 -11.25
N GLU A 147 -8.30 22.13 -10.16
CA GLU A 147 -9.72 21.75 -10.06
C GLU A 147 -10.63 22.99 -10.10
N THR A 148 -10.27 24.05 -9.35
CA THR A 148 -11.08 25.29 -9.31
C THR A 148 -10.98 26.07 -10.61
N LEU A 149 -9.77 26.12 -11.21
CA LEU A 149 -9.52 26.92 -12.40
C LEU A 149 -10.06 26.27 -13.67
N ALA A 150 -9.86 24.96 -13.86
CA ALA A 150 -10.09 24.26 -15.12
C ALA A 150 -10.91 22.97 -14.95
N ASP A 151 -11.56 22.76 -13.84
CA ASP A 151 -12.25 21.50 -13.48
C ASP A 151 -11.37 20.25 -13.65
N LEU A 152 -10.05 20.43 -13.56
CA LEU A 152 -9.08 19.35 -13.76
C LEU A 152 -8.91 18.52 -12.48
N ARG A 153 -9.41 17.30 -12.50
CA ARG A 153 -9.26 16.33 -11.41
C ARG A 153 -8.40 15.18 -11.86
N TYR A 154 -7.43 14.82 -11.04
CA TYR A 154 -6.61 13.65 -11.29
C TYR A 154 -6.50 12.78 -10.03
N TYR A 155 -6.52 11.47 -10.23
CA TYR A 155 -6.54 10.50 -9.16
C TYR A 155 -5.41 9.49 -9.34
N VAL A 156 -4.78 9.10 -8.24
CA VAL A 156 -3.93 7.91 -8.17
C VAL A 156 -4.56 6.88 -7.25
N ARG A 157 -4.36 5.61 -7.56
CA ARG A 157 -4.93 4.51 -6.80
C ARG A 157 -3.81 3.69 -6.19
N VAL A 158 -3.89 3.48 -4.86
CA VAL A 158 -3.00 2.57 -4.12
C VAL A 158 -3.77 1.30 -3.83
N ASN A 159 -3.22 0.16 -4.17
CA ASN A 159 -3.85 -1.14 -3.93
C ASN A 159 -2.92 -2.10 -3.20
N CYS A 160 -3.52 -3.13 -2.62
CA CYS A 160 -2.77 -4.23 -2.02
C CYS A 160 -2.14 -5.12 -3.10
N PRO A 161 -1.01 -5.78 -2.82
CA PRO A 161 -0.48 -6.82 -3.69
C PRO A 161 -1.52 -7.90 -3.99
N ASN A 162 -1.51 -8.42 -5.23
CA ASN A 162 -2.36 -9.51 -5.70
C ASN A 162 -3.89 -9.24 -5.70
N LEU A 163 -4.31 -7.98 -5.53
CA LEU A 163 -5.72 -7.61 -5.66
C LEU A 163 -5.95 -6.84 -6.96
N THR A 164 -7.13 -7.04 -7.54
CA THR A 164 -7.57 -6.27 -8.71
C THR A 164 -7.72 -4.79 -8.36
N CYS A 165 -7.22 -3.92 -9.23
CA CYS A 165 -7.34 -2.48 -9.04
C CYS A 165 -8.82 -2.06 -9.22
N PRO A 166 -9.44 -1.44 -8.22
CA PRO A 166 -10.79 -0.93 -8.36
C PRO A 166 -10.87 0.20 -9.40
N ASP A 167 -12.03 0.37 -10.00
CA ASP A 167 -12.29 1.49 -10.90
C ASP A 167 -12.23 2.84 -10.17
N VAL A 168 -11.97 3.90 -10.92
CA VAL A 168 -11.96 5.26 -10.37
C VAL A 168 -13.39 5.69 -10.04
N ASP A 169 -13.63 5.98 -8.77
CA ASP A 169 -14.88 6.60 -8.32
C ASP A 169 -14.83 8.11 -8.59
N THR A 170 -15.42 8.52 -9.69
CA THR A 170 -15.54 9.94 -10.06
C THR A 170 -16.71 10.65 -9.37
N THR A 171 -17.65 9.91 -8.80
CA THR A 171 -18.84 10.48 -8.13
C THR A 171 -18.46 11.00 -6.74
N ASN A 172 -17.98 10.13 -5.86
CA ASN A 172 -17.54 10.52 -4.52
C ASN A 172 -16.19 11.24 -4.57
N GLY A 173 -15.33 10.92 -5.53
CA GLY A 173 -14.04 11.56 -5.74
C GLY A 173 -14.10 13.05 -6.04
N LYS A 174 -15.23 13.59 -6.51
CA LYS A 174 -15.38 15.05 -6.69
C LYS A 174 -15.23 15.82 -5.40
N THR A 175 -15.77 15.32 -4.31
CA THR A 175 -15.80 16.02 -3.01
C THR A 175 -14.81 15.48 -2.00
N THR A 176 -14.35 14.23 -2.18
CA THR A 176 -13.52 13.52 -1.20
C THR A 176 -12.07 13.43 -1.67
N ALA A 177 -11.13 13.89 -0.83
CA ALA A 177 -9.70 13.84 -1.12
C ALA A 177 -9.13 12.41 -1.10
N PHE A 178 -9.73 11.51 -0.31
CA PHE A 178 -9.34 10.11 -0.20
C PHE A 178 -10.56 9.22 -0.05
N ILE A 179 -10.63 8.17 -0.87
CA ILE A 179 -11.64 7.12 -0.78
C ILE A 179 -10.94 5.82 -0.43
N SER A 180 -11.24 5.27 0.75
CA SER A 180 -10.68 3.97 1.19
C SER A 180 -11.30 2.82 0.39
N TYR A 181 -10.47 1.86 -0.01
CA TYR A 181 -10.97 0.60 -0.58
C TYR A 181 -11.31 -0.43 0.50
N ASN A 182 -11.14 -0.09 1.80
CA ASN A 182 -11.41 -0.98 2.95
C ASN A 182 -10.70 -2.34 2.84
N GLN A 183 -9.55 -2.37 2.18
CA GLN A 183 -8.76 -3.58 1.98
C GLN A 183 -7.66 -3.66 3.03
N ASN A 184 -7.56 -4.80 3.69
CA ASN A 184 -6.43 -5.11 4.56
C ASN A 184 -5.26 -5.59 3.71
N CYS A 185 -4.29 -4.70 3.45
CA CYS A 185 -3.04 -5.04 2.78
C CYS A 185 -2.06 -5.79 3.69
N ASN A 186 -2.55 -6.46 4.70
CA ASN A 186 -1.70 -7.35 5.48
C ASN A 186 -1.28 -8.50 4.56
N VAL A 187 -0.15 -8.34 3.89
CA VAL A 187 0.69 -9.44 3.42
C VAL A 187 1.41 -10.06 4.63
N GLY A 188 0.65 -10.34 5.69
CA GLY A 188 0.98 -11.43 6.57
C GLY A 188 0.49 -12.66 5.81
N ILE A 189 1.26 -13.74 5.80
CA ILE A 189 0.68 -15.06 5.74
C ILE A 189 -0.60 -14.92 6.57
N ASN A 190 -1.79 -15.11 5.97
CA ASN A 190 -2.97 -15.40 6.77
C ASN A 190 -2.50 -16.56 7.64
N GLU A 191 -2.15 -16.28 8.88
CA GLU A 191 -2.19 -17.32 9.87
C GLU A 191 -3.67 -17.70 9.85
N ALA A 192 -3.96 -18.77 9.09
CA ALA A 192 -5.26 -19.41 9.17
C ALA A 192 -5.50 -19.52 10.66
N SER A 193 -6.62 -18.97 11.13
CA SER A 193 -6.93 -18.93 12.56
C SER A 193 -6.58 -20.30 13.11
N LYS A 194 -5.52 -20.37 13.91
CA LYS A 194 -5.08 -21.63 14.47
C LYS A 194 -6.15 -22.03 15.45
N ASP A 195 -6.91 -23.06 15.13
CA ASP A 195 -7.87 -23.64 16.07
C ASP A 195 -7.13 -24.37 17.21
N PHE A 196 -5.85 -24.06 17.41
CA PHE A 196 -4.99 -24.58 18.49
C PHE A 196 -3.83 -23.63 18.80
N ASN A 197 -3.31 -23.73 20.04
CA ASN A 197 -2.19 -22.90 20.50
C ASN A 197 -1.30 -23.66 21.52
N SER A 198 -0.27 -22.99 22.04
CA SER A 198 0.60 -23.50 23.11
C SER A 198 1.27 -24.83 22.81
N LEU A 199 1.69 -25.08 21.55
CA LEU A 199 2.38 -26.31 21.17
C LEU A 199 3.75 -26.43 21.86
N THR A 200 3.91 -27.48 22.66
CA THR A 200 5.18 -27.80 23.34
C THR A 200 5.54 -29.26 23.19
N VAL A 201 6.82 -29.60 23.31
CA VAL A 201 7.32 -30.97 23.29
C VAL A 201 8.31 -31.16 24.44
N VAL A 202 7.96 -31.97 25.42
CA VAL A 202 8.75 -32.16 26.65
C VAL A 202 8.74 -33.65 27.06
N PRO A 203 9.93 -34.21 27.42
CA PRO A 203 11.28 -33.63 27.37
C PRO A 203 11.79 -33.44 25.93
N ASN A 204 12.64 -32.45 25.72
CA ASN A 204 13.39 -32.28 24.48
C ASN A 204 14.78 -31.72 24.83
N PRO A 205 15.87 -32.44 24.62
CA PRO A 205 16.01 -33.77 23.95
C PRO A 205 15.40 -34.96 24.72
N PHE A 206 15.16 -36.08 24.01
CA PHE A 206 14.71 -37.34 24.60
C PHE A 206 15.37 -38.57 23.98
N ASN A 207 15.41 -39.67 24.75
CA ASN A 207 16.00 -40.96 24.32
C ASN A 207 14.95 -41.98 23.84
N SER A 208 13.83 -42.09 24.49
CA SER A 208 12.79 -43.09 24.20
C SER A 208 11.47 -42.50 23.76
N SER A 209 10.99 -41.50 24.48
CA SER A 209 9.73 -40.83 24.16
C SER A 209 9.67 -39.41 24.71
N SER A 210 8.80 -38.60 24.13
CA SER A 210 8.45 -37.25 24.56
C SER A 210 6.93 -37.07 24.47
N THR A 211 6.42 -36.03 25.13
CA THR A 211 4.98 -35.68 25.05
C THR A 211 4.87 -34.35 24.28
N LEU A 212 4.05 -34.36 23.23
CA LEU A 212 3.62 -33.16 22.53
C LEU A 212 2.32 -32.71 23.18
N SER A 213 2.29 -31.51 23.73
CA SER A 213 1.10 -30.91 24.37
C SER A 213 0.64 -29.70 23.61
N PHE A 214 -0.65 -29.51 23.45
CA PHE A 214 -1.25 -28.35 22.80
C PHE A 214 -2.66 -28.08 23.36
N ILE A 215 -3.17 -26.86 23.14
CA ILE A 215 -4.54 -26.49 23.52
C ILE A 215 -5.37 -26.38 22.24
N ALA A 216 -6.39 -27.22 22.10
CA ALA A 216 -7.36 -27.17 21.00
C ALA A 216 -8.52 -26.22 21.33
N GLU A 217 -8.94 -25.40 20.39
CA GLU A 217 -10.07 -24.47 20.54
C GLU A 217 -11.40 -25.12 20.13
N LYS A 218 -11.32 -26.24 19.41
CA LYS A 218 -12.47 -27.04 18.94
C LYS A 218 -12.17 -28.52 18.99
N ASP A 219 -13.22 -29.32 19.06
CA ASP A 219 -13.13 -30.77 18.87
C ASP A 219 -12.86 -31.03 17.37
N GLU A 220 -11.65 -31.48 17.05
CA GLU A 220 -11.20 -31.65 15.66
C GLU A 220 -10.12 -32.73 15.56
N ASN A 221 -9.96 -33.30 14.36
CA ASN A 221 -8.89 -34.22 14.06
C ASN A 221 -7.61 -33.50 13.67
N TYR A 222 -6.52 -33.91 14.31
CA TYR A 222 -5.17 -33.39 14.03
C TYR A 222 -4.29 -34.47 13.48
N THR A 223 -3.32 -34.08 12.66
CA THR A 223 -2.25 -34.93 12.17
C THR A 223 -0.92 -34.47 12.74
N VAL A 224 -0.24 -35.35 13.46
CA VAL A 224 1.14 -35.16 13.91
C VAL A 224 2.07 -35.84 12.90
N THR A 225 2.92 -35.06 12.23
CA THR A 225 3.89 -35.56 11.25
C THR A 225 5.31 -35.27 11.71
N ILE A 226 6.18 -36.26 11.71
CA ILE A 226 7.59 -36.09 12.03
C ILE A 226 8.39 -36.17 10.73
N THR A 227 9.22 -35.16 10.48
CA THR A 227 10.12 -35.11 9.31
C THR A 227 11.58 -35.02 9.76
N ASN A 228 12.46 -35.58 8.97
CA ASN A 228 13.88 -35.37 9.14
C ASN A 228 14.33 -34.00 8.56
N ILE A 229 15.62 -33.65 8.69
CA ILE A 229 16.18 -32.38 8.26
C ILE A 229 16.12 -32.15 6.73
N ILE A 230 15.97 -33.18 5.93
CA ILE A 230 15.79 -33.05 4.46
C ILE A 230 14.30 -33.02 4.05
N GLY A 231 13.38 -32.98 5.02
CA GLY A 231 11.92 -32.89 4.77
C GLY A 231 11.23 -34.23 4.53
N ALA A 232 11.94 -35.38 4.58
CA ALA A 232 11.28 -36.67 4.43
C ALA A 232 10.44 -37.02 5.67
N VAL A 233 9.19 -37.44 5.45
CA VAL A 233 8.28 -37.90 6.52
C VAL A 233 8.76 -39.23 7.03
N VAL A 234 9.03 -39.33 8.36
CA VAL A 234 9.50 -40.55 9.03
C VAL A 234 8.45 -41.14 9.96
N ALA A 235 7.44 -40.38 10.37
CA ALA A 235 6.29 -40.87 11.11
C ALA A 235 5.07 -39.96 10.95
N THR A 236 3.87 -40.57 11.02
CA THR A 236 2.60 -39.81 11.01
C THR A 236 1.64 -40.47 12.01
N LYS A 237 0.91 -39.63 12.75
CA LYS A 237 -0.09 -40.09 13.73
C LYS A 237 -1.31 -39.15 13.67
N ASN A 238 -2.51 -39.75 13.54
CA ASN A 238 -3.75 -38.99 13.62
C ASN A 238 -4.23 -38.98 15.09
N VAL A 239 -4.76 -37.83 15.50
CA VAL A 239 -5.19 -37.56 16.89
C VAL A 239 -6.53 -36.84 16.84
N SER A 240 -7.52 -37.41 17.52
CA SER A 240 -8.79 -36.72 17.78
C SER A 240 -8.62 -35.92 19.07
N ALA A 241 -8.61 -34.59 18.96
CA ALA A 241 -8.49 -33.71 20.11
C ALA A 241 -9.85 -33.18 20.54
N THR A 242 -9.98 -32.91 21.82
CA THR A 242 -11.12 -32.21 22.42
C THR A 242 -10.74 -30.80 22.81
N VAL A 243 -11.73 -29.91 22.91
CA VAL A 243 -11.50 -28.53 23.38
C VAL A 243 -10.71 -28.53 24.69
N GLY A 244 -9.66 -27.72 24.74
CA GLY A 244 -8.76 -27.60 25.89
C GLY A 244 -7.44 -28.35 25.72
N PRO A 245 -6.75 -28.68 26.81
CA PRO A 245 -5.44 -29.34 26.78
C PRO A 245 -5.50 -30.76 26.20
N ASN A 246 -4.60 -31.05 25.26
CA ASN A 246 -4.42 -32.36 24.65
C ASN A 246 -2.95 -32.77 24.69
N GLU A 247 -2.70 -34.08 24.80
CA GLU A 247 -1.37 -34.66 24.86
C GLU A 247 -1.20 -35.81 23.88
N VAL A 248 -0.07 -35.87 23.20
CA VAL A 248 0.25 -36.91 22.25
C VAL A 248 1.65 -37.44 22.53
N LYS A 249 1.74 -38.72 22.84
CA LYS A 249 3.04 -39.36 23.02
C LYS A 249 3.74 -39.53 21.68
N ILE A 250 4.98 -39.03 21.61
CA ILE A 250 5.93 -39.22 20.52
C ILE A 250 6.94 -40.26 20.96
N GLU A 251 7.05 -41.34 20.25
CA GLU A 251 7.99 -42.43 20.53
C GLU A 251 9.13 -42.41 19.50
N ARG A 252 10.32 -42.79 19.92
CA ARG A 252 11.49 -42.87 19.06
C ARG A 252 11.33 -43.86 17.91
N ASN A 253 10.69 -45.03 18.18
CA ASN A 253 10.35 -46.08 17.21
C ASN A 253 11.47 -46.41 16.21
N GLY A 254 12.71 -46.57 16.68
CA GLY A 254 13.85 -46.89 15.83
C GLY A 254 14.45 -45.72 15.04
N LEU A 255 13.98 -44.49 15.24
CA LEU A 255 14.60 -43.34 14.62
C LEU A 255 16.02 -43.13 15.14
N ALA A 256 16.95 -42.79 14.26
CA ALA A 256 18.32 -42.49 14.64
C ALA A 256 18.42 -41.27 15.55
N ALA A 257 19.46 -41.16 16.35
CA ALA A 257 19.75 -39.93 17.07
C ALA A 257 19.94 -38.78 16.05
N GLY A 258 19.34 -37.63 16.36
CA GLY A 258 19.40 -36.48 15.42
C GLY A 258 18.32 -35.45 15.67
N VAL A 259 18.27 -34.46 14.77
CA VAL A 259 17.29 -33.38 14.76
C VAL A 259 16.14 -33.73 13.83
N TYR A 260 14.91 -33.54 14.29
CA TYR A 260 13.68 -33.75 13.54
C TYR A 260 12.75 -32.54 13.73
N ILE A 261 11.78 -32.39 12.84
CA ILE A 261 10.69 -31.42 12.96
C ILE A 261 9.40 -32.21 13.16
N VAL A 262 8.69 -31.94 14.25
CA VAL A 262 7.32 -32.40 14.45
C VAL A 262 6.37 -31.28 14.04
N ASN A 263 5.40 -31.61 13.19
CA ASN A 263 4.35 -30.70 12.74
C ASN A 263 3.02 -31.16 13.30
N LEU A 264 2.27 -30.26 13.94
CA LEU A 264 0.87 -30.45 14.28
C LEU A 264 0.01 -29.72 13.26
N SER A 265 -0.91 -30.40 12.62
CA SER A 265 -1.79 -29.83 11.59
C SER A 265 -3.23 -30.26 11.76
N ASN A 266 -4.18 -29.34 11.56
CA ASN A 266 -5.61 -29.63 11.44
C ASN A 266 -6.13 -29.54 9.99
N GLY A 267 -5.22 -29.55 9.00
CA GLY A 267 -5.56 -29.39 7.60
C GLY A 267 -5.75 -27.94 7.14
N LYS A 268 -5.92 -26.98 8.06
CA LYS A 268 -6.04 -25.53 7.80
C LYS A 268 -4.77 -24.79 8.20
N ALA A 269 -4.21 -25.14 9.35
CA ALA A 269 -2.99 -24.59 9.91
C ALA A 269 -2.00 -25.68 10.27
N THR A 270 -0.71 -25.37 10.25
CA THR A 270 0.37 -26.28 10.65
C THR A 270 1.36 -25.52 11.51
N GLU A 271 1.75 -26.12 12.64
CA GLU A 271 2.76 -25.54 13.53
C GLU A 271 3.94 -26.50 13.73
N PRO A 272 5.16 -26.10 13.34
CA PRO A 272 6.35 -26.91 13.52
C PRO A 272 6.98 -26.72 14.90
N ARG A 273 7.58 -27.78 15.42
CA ARG A 273 8.51 -27.75 16.57
C ARG A 273 9.72 -28.62 16.30
N ARG A 274 10.89 -28.10 16.63
CA ARG A 274 12.15 -28.86 16.55
C ARG A 274 12.22 -29.82 17.73
N ILE A 275 12.52 -31.08 17.48
CA ILE A 275 12.81 -32.11 18.49
C ILE A 275 14.20 -32.69 18.27
N VAL A 276 14.81 -33.15 19.33
CA VAL A 276 16.14 -33.79 19.33
C VAL A 276 16.02 -35.16 19.97
N ILE A 277 16.41 -36.19 19.24
CA ILE A 277 16.50 -37.60 19.71
C ILE A 277 17.98 -37.88 20.02
N GLN A 278 18.25 -38.42 21.21
CA GLN A 278 19.60 -38.81 21.66
C GLN A 278 19.83 -40.31 21.56
#